data_2edc5622c995114167c7602d5a04cb57
#
_entry.id   2edc5622c995114167c7602d5a04cb57
#
_cell.length_a   1.000
_cell.length_b   1.000
_cell.length_c   1.000
_cell.angle_alpha   90.00
_cell.angle_beta   90.00
_cell.angle_gamma   90.00
#
_symmetry.space_group_name_H-M   'P 1'
#
loop_
_entity.id
_entity.type
_entity.pdbx_description
1 polymer ?
#
loop_
_entity_poly.entity_id
_entity_poly.type
_entity_poly.pdbx_seq_one_letter_code
_entity_poly.pdbx_strand_id
1 'polypeptide(L)'
;MASFELYGFEDLQDAISRIADIPWEVMEDALDGMAEVAAEKIRSTGESMGVRDPESNTHILDHIARSKPKPTDSGGYADITFRGIRTRNGITTRNAEIAFVNEYGKRGQRARPFVGQAMTQNEDAIQDAGEKIIGDWIENEFSK
;
A
#
# COMPACT_ATOMS: atom_id res chain seq x y z
N MET A 1 1.16 1.99 -6.80
CA MET A 1 1.49 3.39 -6.52
C MET A 1 0.19 4.13 -6.23
N ALA A 2 0.06 4.62 -5.01
CA ALA A 2 -1.13 5.36 -4.63
C ALA A 2 -0.88 6.84 -4.91
N SER A 3 -1.62 7.41 -5.85
CA SER A 3 -1.68 8.85 -6.05
C SER A 3 -2.97 9.37 -5.44
N PHE A 4 -2.86 10.50 -4.75
CA PHE A 4 -4.00 11.13 -4.11
C PHE A 4 -4.36 12.42 -4.87
N GLU A 5 -5.57 12.45 -5.43
CA GLU A 5 -6.10 13.64 -6.10
C GLU A 5 -7.41 14.04 -5.44
N LEU A 6 -7.48 15.29 -4.99
CA LEU A 6 -8.70 15.89 -4.47
C LEU A 6 -9.46 16.56 -5.60
N TYR A 7 -10.61 16.00 -5.97
CA TYR A 7 -11.53 16.62 -6.89
C TYR A 7 -12.64 17.35 -6.13
N GLY A 8 -12.81 18.61 -6.56
CA GLY A 8 -13.80 19.14 -6.23
C GLY A 8 -14.68 20.09 -5.87
N PHE A 9 -14.75 20.82 -5.03
CA PHE A 9 -15.74 21.80 -4.67
C PHE A 9 -15.08 23.17 -4.75
N GLU A 10 -15.70 24.15 -5.42
CA GLU A 10 -15.12 25.49 -5.59
C GLU A 10 -14.75 26.14 -4.26
N ASP A 11 -15.61 25.96 -3.23
CA ASP A 11 -15.33 26.44 -1.88
C ASP A 11 -14.14 25.73 -1.23
N LEU A 12 -13.91 24.47 -1.60
CA LEU A 12 -12.78 23.71 -1.14
C LEU A 12 -11.50 24.12 -1.88
N GLN A 13 -11.59 24.51 -3.15
CA GLN A 13 -10.45 25.05 -3.91
C GLN A 13 -9.92 26.34 -3.30
N ASP A 14 -10.81 27.23 -2.86
CA ASP A 14 -10.43 28.46 -2.16
C ASP A 14 -9.78 28.17 -0.81
N ALA A 15 -10.29 27.17 -0.10
CA ALA A 15 -9.71 26.72 1.15
C ALA A 15 -8.34 26.03 0.91
N ILE A 16 -8.24 25.20 -0.12
CA ILE A 16 -7.01 24.51 -0.48
C ILE A 16 -5.95 25.49 -1.03
N SER A 17 -6.37 26.55 -1.75
CA SER A 17 -5.41 27.57 -2.19
C SER A 17 -4.83 28.36 -1.01
N ARG A 18 -5.52 28.40 0.12
CA ARG A 18 -4.98 28.94 1.39
C ARG A 18 -4.10 27.93 2.13
N ILE A 19 -4.24 26.66 1.80
CA ILE A 19 -3.46 25.54 2.35
C ILE A 19 -2.58 24.97 1.24
N ALA A 20 -2.15 25.85 0.31
CA ALA A 20 -1.41 25.44 -0.89
C ALA A 20 -0.14 24.63 -0.58
N ASP A 21 0.27 24.62 0.67
CA ASP A 21 1.41 23.88 1.15
C ASP A 21 0.98 22.95 2.28
N ILE A 22 0.36 21.82 1.93
CA ILE A 22 0.22 20.72 2.88
C ILE A 22 1.64 20.30 3.29
N PRO A 23 1.99 20.38 4.58
CA PRO A 23 3.33 19.98 5.01
C PRO A 23 3.65 18.54 4.60
N TRP A 24 4.88 18.31 4.20
CA TRP A 24 5.31 16.98 3.82
C TRP A 24 5.02 15.93 4.90
N GLU A 25 5.18 16.30 6.17
CA GLU A 25 4.90 15.41 7.30
C GLU A 25 3.47 14.88 7.29
N VAL A 26 2.50 15.69 6.90
CA VAL A 26 1.09 15.29 6.78
C VAL A 26 0.90 14.36 5.60
N MET A 27 1.53 14.67 4.46
CA MET A 27 1.50 13.79 3.29
C MET A 27 2.19 12.46 3.57
N GLU A 28 3.30 12.49 4.28
CA GLU A 28 4.03 11.29 4.69
C GLU A 28 3.14 10.40 5.58
N ASP A 29 2.48 10.98 6.57
CA ASP A 29 1.58 10.25 7.46
C ASP A 29 0.39 9.66 6.68
N ALA A 30 -0.18 10.41 5.75
CA ALA A 30 -1.29 9.94 4.91
C ALA A 30 -0.85 8.75 4.04
N LEU A 31 0.28 8.86 3.37
CA LEU A 31 0.82 7.79 2.53
C LEU A 31 1.19 6.55 3.35
N ASP A 32 1.78 6.75 4.53
CA ASP A 32 2.12 5.64 5.42
C ASP A 32 0.86 4.92 5.91
N GLY A 33 -0.17 5.66 6.27
CA GLY A 33 -1.48 5.09 6.65
C GLY A 33 -2.13 4.30 5.52
N MET A 34 -2.07 4.82 4.30
CA MET A 34 -2.56 4.11 3.11
C MET A 34 -1.77 2.82 2.86
N ALA A 35 -0.45 2.89 2.97
CA ALA A 35 0.41 1.72 2.78
C ALA A 35 0.19 0.66 3.85
N GLU A 36 -0.07 1.06 5.08
CA GLU A 36 -0.41 0.14 6.17
C GLU A 36 -1.69 -0.64 5.87
N VAL A 37 -2.75 0.05 5.47
CA VAL A 37 -4.02 -0.59 5.08
C VAL A 37 -3.81 -1.49 3.87
N ALA A 38 -3.10 -1.04 2.86
CA ALA A 38 -2.82 -1.84 1.66
C ALA A 38 -2.05 -3.11 1.99
N ALA A 39 -1.01 -3.02 2.83
CA ALA A 39 -0.23 -4.18 3.26
C ALA A 39 -1.08 -5.21 4.00
N GLU A 40 -1.96 -4.76 4.89
CA GLU A 40 -2.89 -5.64 5.60
C GLU A 40 -3.87 -6.34 4.65
N LYS A 41 -4.41 -5.61 3.68
CA LYS A 41 -5.31 -6.17 2.68
C LYS A 41 -4.60 -7.17 1.75
N ILE A 42 -3.37 -6.90 1.39
CA ILE A 42 -2.54 -7.85 0.62
C ILE A 42 -2.34 -9.13 1.41
N ARG A 43 -2.02 -9.03 2.70
CA ARG A 43 -1.85 -10.19 3.58
C ARG A 43 -3.13 -11.02 3.66
N SER A 44 -4.25 -10.42 4.01
CA SER A 44 -5.52 -11.11 4.16
C SER A 44 -6.02 -11.72 2.86
N THR A 45 -5.86 -11.02 1.75
CA THR A 45 -6.23 -11.54 0.42
C THR A 45 -5.34 -12.72 0.03
N GLY A 46 -4.03 -12.61 0.29
CA GLY A 46 -3.10 -13.71 0.03
C GLY A 46 -3.42 -14.96 0.83
N GLU A 47 -3.79 -14.82 2.09
CA GLU A 47 -4.24 -15.93 2.92
C GLU A 47 -5.52 -16.56 2.37
N SER A 48 -6.49 -15.73 2.01
CA SER A 48 -7.76 -16.16 1.43
C SER A 48 -7.60 -16.90 0.10
N MET A 49 -6.64 -16.49 -0.71
CA MET A 49 -6.35 -17.12 -2.01
C MET A 49 -5.41 -18.33 -1.92
N GLY A 50 -4.99 -18.71 -0.73
CA GLY A 50 -4.13 -19.88 -0.52
C GLY A 50 -2.68 -19.65 -0.93
N VAL A 51 -2.20 -18.41 -0.87
CA VAL A 51 -0.79 -18.09 -1.13
C VAL A 51 0.11 -18.64 -0.02
N ARG A 52 -0.43 -18.81 1.18
CA ARG A 52 0.31 -19.36 2.32
C ARG A 52 0.60 -20.85 2.11
N ASP A 53 1.88 -21.21 2.18
CA ASP A 53 2.33 -22.60 2.16
C ASP A 53 2.16 -23.19 3.58
N PRO A 54 1.23 -24.13 3.79
CA PRO A 54 0.96 -24.68 5.12
C PRO A 54 2.13 -25.50 5.67
N GLU A 55 3.05 -25.94 4.85
CA GLU A 55 4.22 -26.72 5.25
C GLU A 55 5.43 -25.86 5.62
N SER A 56 5.33 -24.54 5.40
CA SER A 56 6.46 -23.62 5.65
C SER A 56 6.23 -22.78 6.90
N ASN A 57 7.23 -22.76 7.77
CA ASN A 57 7.23 -21.88 8.94
C ASN A 57 7.56 -20.42 8.59
N THR A 58 8.14 -20.18 7.41
CA THR A 58 8.45 -18.84 6.92
C THR A 58 7.64 -18.60 5.64
N HIS A 59 6.91 -17.54 5.63
CA HIS A 59 5.93 -17.26 4.60
C HIS A 59 6.11 -15.86 4.01
N ILE A 60 5.89 -15.72 2.69
CA ILE A 60 6.02 -14.42 2.05
C ILE A 60 5.07 -13.37 2.63
N LEU A 61 3.89 -13.79 3.08
CA LEU A 61 2.91 -12.88 3.70
C LEU A 61 3.36 -12.33 5.06
N ASP A 62 4.32 -13.00 5.70
CA ASP A 62 4.93 -12.53 6.95
C ASP A 62 6.08 -11.53 6.70
N HIS A 63 6.48 -11.37 5.44
CA HIS A 63 7.59 -10.51 5.03
C HIS A 63 7.14 -9.31 4.18
N ILE A 64 5.87 -8.98 4.24
CA ILE A 64 5.37 -7.76 3.61
C ILE A 64 5.94 -6.56 4.36
N ALA A 65 6.59 -5.67 3.62
CA ALA A 65 7.18 -4.47 4.15
C ALA A 65 6.74 -3.26 3.34
N ARG A 66 6.71 -2.11 3.97
CA ARG A 66 6.42 -0.84 3.31
C ARG A 66 7.62 0.08 3.44
N SER A 67 7.88 0.84 2.40
CA SER A 67 8.93 1.84 2.42
C SER A 67 8.47 3.10 3.15
N LYS A 68 9.44 3.89 3.61
CA LYS A 68 9.15 5.26 4.04
C LYS A 68 8.64 6.05 2.84
N PRO A 69 7.53 6.80 2.96
CA PRO A 69 7.05 7.64 1.87
C PRO A 69 8.09 8.62 1.36
N LYS A 70 8.08 8.87 0.06
CA LYS A 70 9.01 9.78 -0.61
C LYS A 70 8.24 10.83 -1.39
N PRO A 71 8.68 12.09 -1.37
CA PRO A 71 8.04 13.15 -2.13
C PRO A 71 8.32 13.01 -3.64
N THR A 72 7.35 13.46 -4.43
CA THR A 72 7.46 13.65 -5.88
C THR A 72 6.95 15.03 -6.24
N ASP A 73 7.10 15.44 -7.49
CA ASP A 73 6.60 16.74 -7.96
C ASP A 73 5.08 16.88 -7.84
N SER A 74 4.35 15.75 -7.88
CA SER A 74 2.87 15.73 -7.83
C SER A 74 2.30 15.23 -6.50
N GLY A 75 3.13 15.02 -5.48
CA GLY A 75 2.69 14.52 -4.18
C GLY A 75 3.73 13.62 -3.54
N GLY A 76 3.49 12.31 -3.57
CA GLY A 76 4.43 11.35 -2.99
C GLY A 76 4.02 9.91 -3.28
N TYR A 77 4.86 8.98 -2.86
CA TYR A 77 4.58 7.56 -2.97
C TYR A 77 5.20 6.76 -1.83
N ALA A 78 4.64 5.59 -1.59
CA ALA A 78 5.24 4.57 -0.74
C ALA A 78 5.15 3.23 -1.46
N ASP A 79 6.16 2.40 -1.31
CA ASP A 79 6.20 1.07 -1.90
C ASP A 79 5.85 0.00 -0.88
N ILE A 80 5.15 -1.03 -1.34
CA ILE A 80 4.94 -2.25 -0.59
C ILE A 80 5.76 -3.34 -1.27
N THR A 81 6.59 -4.01 -0.49
CA THR A 81 7.52 -5.02 -1.00
C THR A 81 7.46 -6.29 -0.15
N PHE A 82 8.04 -7.35 -0.67
CA PHE A 82 8.25 -8.61 0.05
C PHE A 82 9.74 -8.75 0.32
N ARG A 83 10.14 -8.57 1.56
CA ARG A 83 11.56 -8.58 1.95
C ARG A 83 12.03 -9.96 2.31
N GLY A 84 13.35 -10.13 2.21
CA GLY A 84 14.04 -11.32 2.66
C GLY A 84 14.16 -12.41 1.60
N ILE A 85 14.82 -13.46 2.03
CA ILE A 85 15.10 -14.65 1.21
C ILE A 85 14.54 -15.88 1.90
N ARG A 86 14.32 -16.91 1.12
CA ARG A 86 13.87 -18.21 1.59
C ARG A 86 14.77 -19.28 0.98
N THR A 87 15.24 -20.20 1.82
CA THR A 87 16.01 -21.36 1.36
C THR A 87 15.18 -22.62 1.54
N ARG A 88 15.00 -23.37 0.48
CA ARG A 88 14.31 -24.65 0.48
C ARG A 88 15.07 -25.63 -0.40
N ASN A 89 15.37 -26.80 0.16
CA ASN A 89 16.14 -27.85 -0.55
C ASN A 89 17.47 -27.33 -1.15
N GLY A 90 18.18 -26.46 -0.41
CA GLY A 90 19.43 -25.88 -0.85
C GLY A 90 19.31 -24.75 -1.88
N ILE A 91 18.08 -24.41 -2.30
CA ILE A 91 17.82 -23.33 -3.26
C ILE A 91 17.34 -22.09 -2.51
N THR A 92 18.05 -20.97 -2.70
CA THR A 92 17.70 -19.68 -2.12
C THR A 92 16.94 -18.84 -3.13
N THR A 93 15.77 -18.35 -2.73
CA THR A 93 14.89 -17.52 -3.56
C THR A 93 14.48 -16.29 -2.76
N ARG A 94 14.39 -15.15 -3.42
CA ARG A 94 13.86 -13.93 -2.79
C ARG A 94 12.36 -14.04 -2.62
N ASN A 95 11.83 -13.58 -1.49
CA ASN A 95 10.40 -13.55 -1.24
C ASN A 95 9.64 -12.73 -2.30
N ALA A 96 10.26 -11.68 -2.83
CA ALA A 96 9.70 -10.89 -3.92
C ALA A 96 9.48 -11.70 -5.19
N GLU A 97 10.38 -12.63 -5.51
CA GLU A 97 10.21 -13.54 -6.67
C GLU A 97 9.08 -14.53 -6.46
N ILE A 98 8.95 -15.07 -5.25
CA ILE A 98 7.85 -15.96 -4.91
C ILE A 98 6.52 -15.24 -5.02
N ALA A 99 6.44 -13.99 -4.54
CA ALA A 99 5.26 -13.16 -4.65
C ALA A 99 4.90 -12.90 -6.12
N PHE A 100 5.90 -12.57 -6.95
CA PHE A 100 5.72 -12.36 -8.38
C PHE A 100 5.14 -13.59 -9.08
N VAL A 101 5.68 -14.78 -8.78
CA VAL A 101 5.19 -16.05 -9.35
C VAL A 101 3.75 -16.33 -8.92
N ASN A 102 3.39 -16.03 -7.68
CA ASN A 102 1.99 -16.15 -7.25
C ASN A 102 1.09 -15.16 -7.98
N GLU A 103 1.53 -13.93 -8.13
CA GLU A 103 0.73 -12.87 -8.77
C GLU A 103 0.45 -13.17 -10.25
N TYR A 104 1.47 -13.56 -10.99
CA TYR A 104 1.39 -13.70 -12.46
C TYR A 104 1.38 -15.15 -12.94
N GLY A 105 1.71 -16.10 -12.08
CA GLY A 105 1.83 -17.49 -12.45
C GLY A 105 3.12 -17.80 -13.19
N LYS A 106 3.32 -19.05 -13.47
CA LYS A 106 4.41 -19.57 -14.32
C LYS A 106 3.96 -20.87 -14.97
N ARG A 107 4.80 -21.43 -15.83
CA ARG A 107 4.51 -22.75 -16.44
C ARG A 107 4.30 -23.80 -15.35
N GLY A 108 3.13 -24.42 -15.35
CA GLY A 108 2.74 -25.42 -14.36
C GLY A 108 2.17 -24.86 -13.05
N GLN A 109 2.09 -23.55 -12.91
CA GLN A 109 1.48 -22.90 -11.74
C GLN A 109 0.53 -21.80 -12.18
N ARG A 110 -0.73 -21.93 -11.79
CA ARG A 110 -1.75 -20.93 -12.07
C ARG A 110 -1.50 -19.64 -11.29
N ALA A 111 -1.78 -18.51 -11.90
CA ALA A 111 -1.72 -17.21 -11.24
C ALA A 111 -2.72 -17.12 -10.08
N ARG A 112 -2.30 -16.50 -9.01
CA ARG A 112 -3.12 -16.09 -7.86
C ARG A 112 -2.84 -14.60 -7.63
N PRO A 113 -3.53 -13.70 -8.35
CA PRO A 113 -3.20 -12.26 -8.33
C PRO A 113 -3.67 -11.58 -7.05
N PHE A 114 -3.09 -11.96 -5.92
CA PHE A 114 -3.51 -11.51 -4.60
C PHE A 114 -3.20 -10.03 -4.35
N VAL A 115 -2.10 -9.51 -4.88
CA VAL A 115 -1.76 -8.08 -4.74
C VAL A 115 -2.74 -7.22 -5.56
N GLY A 116 -2.91 -7.54 -6.83
CA GLY A 116 -3.84 -6.82 -7.71
C GLY A 116 -5.27 -6.87 -7.20
N GLN A 117 -5.72 -8.03 -6.75
CA GLN A 117 -7.06 -8.20 -6.19
C GLN A 117 -7.24 -7.42 -4.89
N ALA A 118 -6.26 -7.45 -4.00
CA ALA A 118 -6.30 -6.70 -2.75
C ALA A 118 -6.42 -5.20 -3.00
N MET A 119 -5.62 -4.67 -3.92
CA MET A 119 -5.64 -3.24 -4.27
C MET A 119 -6.97 -2.84 -4.91
N THR A 120 -7.47 -3.63 -5.87
CA THR A 120 -8.71 -3.33 -6.58
C THR A 120 -9.94 -3.40 -5.67
N GLN A 121 -10.03 -4.42 -4.82
CA GLN A 121 -11.19 -4.62 -3.95
C GLN A 121 -11.21 -3.69 -2.73
N ASN A 122 -10.08 -3.09 -2.37
CA ASN A 122 -9.94 -2.27 -1.17
C ASN A 122 -9.48 -0.84 -1.47
N GLU A 123 -9.66 -0.40 -2.71
CA GLU A 123 -9.28 0.95 -3.13
C GLU A 123 -9.88 2.02 -2.24
N ASP A 124 -11.17 1.92 -1.92
CA ASP A 124 -11.86 2.89 -1.05
C ASP A 124 -11.30 2.91 0.36
N ALA A 125 -11.05 1.74 0.95
CA ALA A 125 -10.49 1.64 2.31
C ALA A 125 -9.08 2.23 2.39
N ILE A 126 -8.26 2.00 1.36
CA ILE A 126 -6.91 2.55 1.27
C ILE A 126 -6.98 4.08 1.14
N GLN A 127 -7.82 4.56 0.25
CA GLN A 127 -8.01 6.00 0.02
C GLN A 127 -8.55 6.70 1.27
N ASP A 128 -9.55 6.12 1.93
CA ASP A 128 -10.15 6.66 3.15
C ASP A 128 -9.11 6.83 4.27
N ALA A 129 -8.17 5.93 4.38
CA ALA A 129 -7.09 6.03 5.37
C ALA A 129 -6.24 7.29 5.17
N GLY A 130 -5.91 7.62 3.92
CA GLY A 130 -5.17 8.84 3.59
C GLY A 130 -6.02 10.09 3.76
N GLU A 131 -7.24 10.06 3.28
CA GLU A 131 -8.18 11.19 3.37
C GLU A 131 -8.48 11.60 4.82
N LYS A 132 -8.59 10.62 5.70
CA LYS A 132 -8.83 10.87 7.12
C LYS A 132 -7.70 11.70 7.74
N ILE A 133 -6.47 11.33 7.47
CA ILE A 133 -5.29 12.03 8.02
C ILE A 133 -5.22 13.47 7.51
N ILE A 134 -5.42 13.66 6.21
CA ILE A 134 -5.42 14.99 5.59
C ILE A 134 -6.62 15.81 6.09
N GLY A 135 -7.78 15.19 6.18
CA GLY A 135 -9.00 15.83 6.67
C GLY A 135 -8.86 16.30 8.12
N ASP A 136 -8.31 15.48 8.99
CA ASP A 136 -8.08 15.84 10.40
C ASP A 136 -7.11 17.02 10.50
N TRP A 137 -6.07 17.03 9.68
CA TRP A 137 -5.12 18.15 9.62
C TRP A 137 -5.81 19.44 9.16
N ILE A 138 -6.64 19.37 8.11
CA ILE A 138 -7.40 20.52 7.61
C ILE A 138 -8.31 21.07 8.71
N GLU A 139 -9.06 20.21 9.38
CA GLU A 139 -9.94 20.63 10.49
C GLU A 139 -9.14 21.33 11.59
N ASN A 140 -7.99 20.79 11.97
CA ASN A 140 -7.15 21.41 12.98
C ASN A 140 -6.63 22.79 12.57
N GLU A 141 -6.27 22.95 11.29
CA GLU A 141 -5.81 24.26 10.79
C GLU A 141 -6.92 25.30 10.76
N PHE A 142 -8.14 24.89 10.51
CA PHE A 142 -9.30 25.78 10.50
C PHE A 142 -9.89 26.08 11.89
N SER A 143 -9.54 25.28 12.89
CA SER A 143 -10.02 25.46 14.27
C SER A 143 -9.14 26.38 15.11
N LYS A 144 -8.02 26.83 14.56
CA LYS A 144 -7.09 27.75 15.24
C LYS A 144 -7.53 29.20 15.16
#